data_0ceec898aa84c894d3d611fb11fb9fbc
#
_entry.id   0ceec898aa84c894d3d611fb11fb9fbc
#
_cell.length_a   1.000
_cell.length_b   1.000
_cell.length_c   1.000
_cell.angle_alpha   90.00
_cell.angle_beta   90.00
_cell.angle_gamma   90.00
#
_symmetry.space_group_name_H-M   'P 1'
#
loop_
_entity.id
_entity.type
_entity.pdbx_description
1 polymer ?
#
loop_
_entity_poly.entity_id
_entity_poly.type
_entity_poly.pdbx_seq_one_letter_code
_entity_poly.pdbx_strand_id
1 'polypeptide(L)'
;AEDACSALTSAADGDARRLLNFLEIAAQLAGRERSISCIDVDLISEAIGFTLRRFDKRGDQFYDQISALHKSVRGTDPDAALYWFARMLDGGCDPRYIARRLIRMASEDIGTADPRALMLALDAAQAYERLGQPEGELALAQAVTYLACAAKSNAVYRAFLAAQHDVVGHGALEV
;
A
#
# COMPACT_ATOMS: atom_id res chain seq x y z
N ALA A 1 34.15 -7.42 9.30
CA ALA A 1 33.61 -6.35 10.13
C ALA A 1 33.64 -4.99 9.40
N GLU A 2 34.76 -4.61 8.75
CA GLU A 2 34.85 -3.32 8.02
C GLU A 2 33.92 -3.24 6.81
N ASP A 3 33.85 -4.32 6.03
CA ASP A 3 32.95 -4.42 4.86
C ASP A 3 31.47 -4.38 5.25
N ALA A 4 31.09 -5.00 6.38
CA ALA A 4 29.72 -4.96 6.91
C ALA A 4 29.32 -3.54 7.35
N CYS A 5 30.21 -2.81 8.00
CA CYS A 5 29.98 -1.41 8.38
C CYS A 5 29.85 -0.50 7.15
N SER A 6 30.68 -0.72 6.14
CA SER A 6 30.63 0.03 4.88
C SER A 6 29.30 -0.23 4.13
N ALA A 7 28.86 -1.49 4.04
CA ALA A 7 27.58 -1.84 3.44
C ALA A 7 26.40 -1.20 4.18
N LEU A 8 26.42 -1.24 5.51
CA LEU A 8 25.38 -0.67 6.37
C LEU A 8 25.27 0.86 6.20
N THR A 9 26.42 1.57 6.23
CA THR A 9 26.44 3.04 6.07
C THR A 9 26.04 3.47 4.69
N SER A 10 26.47 2.76 3.65
CA SER A 10 26.09 3.02 2.27
C SER A 10 24.56 2.84 2.07
N ALA A 11 24.00 1.76 2.60
CA ALA A 11 22.56 1.50 2.49
C ALA A 11 21.71 2.49 3.30
N ALA A 12 22.23 3.03 4.38
CA ALA A 12 21.53 4.01 5.22
C ALA A 12 21.44 5.40 4.58
N ASP A 13 22.34 5.73 3.63
CA ASP A 13 22.34 6.99 2.88
C ASP A 13 22.22 8.24 3.78
N GLY A 14 22.99 8.26 4.87
CA GLY A 14 23.00 9.36 5.84
C GLY A 14 21.85 9.36 6.87
N ASP A 15 20.89 8.44 6.78
CA ASP A 15 19.78 8.32 7.75
C ASP A 15 20.19 7.40 8.92
N ALA A 16 20.46 8.00 10.09
CA ALA A 16 20.85 7.26 11.30
C ALA A 16 19.75 6.31 11.82
N ARG A 17 18.47 6.66 11.65
CA ARG A 17 17.36 5.79 12.06
C ARG A 17 17.28 4.54 11.18
N ARG A 18 17.49 4.73 9.89
CA ARG A 18 17.54 3.65 8.91
C ARG A 18 18.70 2.70 9.19
N LEU A 19 19.87 3.26 9.51
CA LEU A 19 21.05 2.50 9.90
C LEU A 19 20.79 1.61 11.13
N LEU A 20 20.22 2.19 12.20
CA LEU A 20 19.91 1.46 13.42
C LEU A 20 18.86 0.35 13.18
N ASN A 21 17.87 0.60 12.32
CA ASN A 21 16.88 -0.41 11.96
C ASN A 21 17.49 -1.59 11.19
N PHE A 22 18.40 -1.34 10.25
CA PHE A 22 19.14 -2.41 9.57
C PHE A 22 19.96 -3.23 10.55
N LEU A 23 20.67 -2.57 11.47
CA LEU A 23 21.48 -3.23 12.46
C LEU A 23 20.64 -4.10 13.43
N GLU A 24 19.48 -3.60 13.85
CA GLU A 24 18.56 -4.35 14.73
C GLU A 24 18.04 -5.61 14.03
N ILE A 25 17.66 -5.52 12.75
CA ILE A 25 17.21 -6.66 11.96
C ILE A 25 18.34 -7.66 11.75
N ALA A 26 19.55 -7.20 11.41
CA ALA A 26 20.70 -8.07 11.27
C ALA A 26 21.02 -8.81 12.58
N ALA A 27 20.91 -8.13 13.72
CA ALA A 27 21.09 -8.75 15.04
C ALA A 27 20.00 -9.80 15.36
N GLN A 28 18.73 -9.54 14.95
CA GLN A 28 17.64 -10.51 15.11
C GLN A 28 17.82 -11.74 14.20
N LEU A 29 18.31 -11.56 12.98
CA LEU A 29 18.65 -12.66 12.05
C LEU A 29 19.80 -13.50 12.61
N ALA A 30 20.87 -12.86 13.09
CA ALA A 30 22.00 -13.53 13.74
C ALA A 30 21.58 -14.35 14.97
N GLY A 31 20.65 -13.83 15.78
CA GLY A 31 20.14 -14.52 16.96
C GLY A 31 19.25 -15.73 16.67
N ARG A 32 18.68 -15.85 15.48
CA ARG A 32 17.89 -17.02 15.03
C ARG A 32 18.78 -18.19 14.65
N GLU A 33 19.92 -17.92 14.06
CA GLU A 33 20.93 -18.90 13.71
C GLU A 33 21.94 -19.00 14.89
N ARG A 34 21.69 -19.90 15.83
CA ARG A 34 22.44 -20.09 17.10
C ARG A 34 23.97 -20.24 16.99
N SER A 35 24.56 -20.12 15.81
CA SER A 35 25.97 -20.27 15.53
C SER A 35 26.70 -19.01 15.02
N ILE A 36 25.98 -17.90 14.75
CA ILE A 36 26.60 -16.70 14.22
C ILE A 36 27.04 -15.77 15.35
N SER A 37 28.37 -15.68 15.53
CA SER A 37 28.99 -14.78 16.54
C SER A 37 29.39 -13.41 16.00
N CYS A 38 29.22 -13.17 14.68
CA CYS A 38 29.60 -11.93 14.03
C CYS A 38 28.62 -11.58 12.89
N ILE A 39 28.20 -10.33 12.83
CA ILE A 39 27.39 -9.81 11.72
C ILE A 39 28.33 -9.55 10.55
N ASP A 40 28.19 -10.30 9.47
CA ASP A 40 28.94 -10.19 8.22
C ASP A 40 28.17 -9.41 7.14
N VAL A 41 28.78 -9.29 5.94
CA VAL A 41 28.20 -8.56 4.80
C VAL A 41 26.96 -9.25 4.27
N ASP A 42 26.91 -10.59 4.28
CA ASP A 42 25.80 -11.38 3.76
C ASP A 42 24.57 -11.18 4.64
N LEU A 43 24.75 -11.21 5.96
CA LEU A 43 23.69 -10.94 6.93
C LEU A 43 23.18 -9.49 6.86
N ILE A 44 24.07 -8.53 6.62
CA ILE A 44 23.67 -7.13 6.37
C ILE A 44 22.88 -7.02 5.07
N SER A 45 23.32 -7.67 4.00
CA SER A 45 22.61 -7.68 2.72
C SER A 45 21.23 -8.31 2.83
N GLU A 46 21.10 -9.37 3.61
CA GLU A 46 19.82 -10.00 3.94
C GLU A 46 18.93 -9.06 4.76
N ALA A 47 19.47 -8.40 5.78
CA ALA A 47 18.75 -7.41 6.60
C ALA A 47 18.27 -6.21 5.78
N ILE A 48 19.10 -5.71 4.85
CA ILE A 48 18.74 -4.65 3.91
C ILE A 48 17.61 -5.13 3.00
N GLY A 49 17.74 -6.31 2.41
CA GLY A 49 16.71 -6.94 1.57
C GLY A 49 15.40 -7.15 2.32
N PHE A 50 15.47 -7.59 3.58
CA PHE A 50 14.32 -7.77 4.47
C PHE A 50 13.65 -6.44 4.81
N THR A 51 14.44 -5.38 5.02
CA THR A 51 13.92 -4.03 5.34
C THR A 51 13.30 -3.35 4.12
N LEU A 52 13.89 -3.55 2.93
CA LEU A 52 13.31 -3.06 1.68
C LEU A 52 11.96 -3.74 1.36
N ARG A 53 11.75 -4.96 1.86
CA ARG A 53 10.49 -5.68 1.79
C ARG A 53 9.54 -5.32 2.94
N ARG A 54 10.08 -4.94 4.09
CA ARG A 54 9.28 -4.59 5.26
C ARG A 54 8.57 -3.26 5.01
N PHE A 55 7.25 -3.34 5.05
CA PHE A 55 6.40 -2.17 4.95
C PHE A 55 6.47 -1.39 6.28
N ASP A 56 6.97 -0.18 6.24
CA ASP A 56 6.86 0.74 7.37
C ASP A 56 5.39 1.17 7.52
N LYS A 57 4.64 0.46 8.37
CA LYS A 57 3.20 0.68 8.62
C LYS A 57 2.87 2.09 9.14
N ARG A 58 3.86 2.92 9.45
CA ARG A 58 3.70 4.24 10.06
C ARG A 58 4.58 5.33 9.45
N GLY A 59 5.37 5.03 8.43
CA GLY A 59 6.29 5.97 7.80
C GLY A 59 5.77 6.57 6.49
N ASP A 60 6.46 7.58 6.00
CA ASP A 60 6.15 8.30 4.76
C ASP A 60 6.06 7.37 3.55
N GLN A 61 6.87 6.30 3.50
CA GLN A 61 6.86 5.31 2.41
C GLN A 61 5.52 4.56 2.26
N PHE A 62 4.81 4.34 3.38
CA PHE A 62 3.47 3.73 3.33
C PHE A 62 2.48 4.63 2.60
N TYR A 63 2.48 5.92 2.97
CA TYR A 63 1.58 6.90 2.34
C TYR A 63 1.94 7.15 0.89
N ASP A 64 3.22 7.10 0.55
CA ASP A 64 3.70 7.23 -0.82
C ASP A 64 3.24 6.05 -1.70
N GLN A 65 3.36 4.82 -1.22
CA GLN A 65 2.96 3.63 -1.98
C GLN A 65 1.45 3.57 -2.20
N ILE A 66 0.63 3.80 -1.17
CA ILE A 66 -0.83 3.84 -1.35
C ILE A 66 -1.26 5.02 -2.21
N SER A 67 -0.57 6.15 -2.15
CA SER A 67 -0.78 7.30 -3.02
C SER A 67 -0.40 6.97 -4.46
N ALA A 68 0.70 6.25 -4.68
CA ALA A 68 1.12 5.80 -6.00
C ALA A 68 0.10 4.81 -6.61
N LEU A 69 -0.36 3.82 -5.83
CA LEU A 69 -1.45 2.92 -6.26
C LEU A 69 -2.69 3.72 -6.66
N HIS A 70 -3.14 4.66 -5.84
CA HIS A 70 -4.31 5.48 -6.11
C HIS A 70 -4.13 6.33 -7.38
N LYS A 71 -2.96 6.96 -7.54
CA LYS A 71 -2.64 7.76 -8.74
C LYS A 71 -2.60 6.90 -10.00
N SER A 72 -2.07 5.67 -9.92
CA SER A 72 -2.04 4.72 -11.04
C SER A 72 -3.45 4.31 -11.46
N VAL A 73 -4.32 3.97 -10.50
CA VAL A 73 -5.74 3.67 -10.77
C VAL A 73 -6.42 4.88 -11.41
N ARG A 74 -6.26 6.07 -10.88
CA ARG A 74 -6.83 7.31 -11.41
C ARG A 74 -6.29 7.67 -12.80
N GLY A 75 -4.99 7.40 -13.00
CA GLY A 75 -4.28 7.64 -14.27
C GLY A 75 -4.57 6.60 -15.36
N THR A 76 -5.39 5.59 -15.08
CA THR A 76 -5.73 4.53 -16.04
C THR A 76 -4.47 3.74 -16.48
N ASP A 77 -3.62 3.42 -15.50
CA ASP A 77 -2.41 2.60 -15.68
C ASP A 77 -2.53 1.30 -14.88
N PRO A 78 -3.05 0.22 -15.47
CA PRO A 78 -3.25 -1.05 -14.77
C PRO A 78 -1.93 -1.74 -14.39
N ASP A 79 -0.88 -1.58 -15.19
CA ASP A 79 0.42 -2.21 -14.94
C ASP A 79 1.08 -1.56 -13.71
N ALA A 80 1.11 -0.23 -13.65
CA ALA A 80 1.61 0.48 -12.48
C ALA A 80 0.74 0.22 -11.24
N ALA A 81 -0.59 0.12 -11.39
CA ALA A 81 -1.49 -0.18 -10.28
C ALA A 81 -1.22 -1.57 -9.70
N LEU A 82 -1.06 -2.60 -10.53
CA LEU A 82 -0.69 -3.95 -10.09
C LEU A 82 0.71 -3.99 -9.46
N TYR A 83 1.68 -3.27 -10.02
CA TYR A 83 3.01 -3.17 -9.46
C TYR A 83 2.97 -2.63 -8.02
N TRP A 84 2.29 -1.49 -7.80
CA TRP A 84 2.20 -0.89 -6.47
C TRP A 84 1.40 -1.76 -5.50
N PHE A 85 0.34 -2.43 -5.97
CA PHE A 85 -0.40 -3.40 -5.17
C PHE A 85 0.49 -4.55 -4.70
N ALA A 86 1.21 -5.20 -5.62
CA ALA A 86 2.14 -6.29 -5.31
C ALA A 86 3.28 -5.81 -4.39
N ARG A 87 3.81 -4.60 -4.64
CA ARG A 87 4.85 -3.98 -3.81
C ARG A 87 4.40 -3.74 -2.37
N MET A 88 3.13 -3.33 -2.18
CA MET A 88 2.55 -3.14 -0.86
C MET A 88 2.37 -4.48 -0.13
N LEU A 89 1.92 -5.53 -0.81
CA LEU A 89 1.79 -6.88 -0.23
C LEU A 89 3.15 -7.46 0.16
N ASP A 90 4.14 -7.40 -0.72
CA ASP A 90 5.53 -7.84 -0.45
C ASP A 90 6.13 -7.11 0.75
N GLY A 91 5.81 -5.82 0.91
CA GLY A 91 6.17 -5.01 2.07
C GLY A 91 5.40 -5.33 3.36
N GLY A 92 4.45 -6.29 3.35
CA GLY A 92 3.66 -6.71 4.52
C GLY A 92 2.51 -5.77 4.87
N CYS A 93 1.99 -5.00 3.90
CA CYS A 93 0.76 -4.24 4.08
C CYS A 93 -0.41 -5.20 4.32
N ASP A 94 -1.26 -4.86 5.30
CA ASP A 94 -2.52 -5.59 5.51
C ASP A 94 -3.42 -5.47 4.26
N PRO A 95 -3.74 -6.57 3.55
CA PRO A 95 -4.58 -6.53 2.37
C PRO A 95 -5.98 -5.93 2.62
N ARG A 96 -6.49 -6.01 3.86
CA ARG A 96 -7.74 -5.36 4.26
C ARG A 96 -7.66 -3.85 4.19
N TYR A 97 -6.48 -3.28 4.48
CA TYR A 97 -6.27 -1.85 4.31
C TYR A 97 -6.35 -1.47 2.83
N ILE A 98 -5.70 -2.24 1.95
CA ILE A 98 -5.76 -2.00 0.51
C ILE A 98 -7.21 -2.14 0.01
N ALA A 99 -7.93 -3.20 0.43
CA ALA A 99 -9.34 -3.40 0.08
C ALA A 99 -10.21 -2.18 0.42
N ARG A 100 -10.07 -1.60 1.62
CA ARG A 100 -10.78 -0.37 1.99
C ARG A 100 -10.44 0.80 1.07
N ARG A 101 -9.20 0.91 0.63
CA ARG A 101 -8.78 1.95 -0.32
C ARG A 101 -9.37 1.73 -1.72
N LEU A 102 -9.46 0.49 -2.18
CA LEU A 102 -10.10 0.15 -3.47
C LEU A 102 -11.59 0.50 -3.46
N ILE A 103 -12.31 0.19 -2.38
CA ILE A 103 -13.72 0.59 -2.21
C ILE A 103 -13.87 2.12 -2.30
N ARG A 104 -12.97 2.87 -1.66
CA ARG A 104 -12.98 4.32 -1.76
C ARG A 104 -12.70 4.82 -3.18
N MET A 105 -11.69 4.28 -3.86
CA MET A 105 -11.37 4.62 -5.25
C MET A 105 -12.56 4.36 -6.19
N ALA A 106 -13.26 3.25 -5.99
CA ALA A 106 -14.45 2.91 -6.75
C ALA A 106 -15.56 3.96 -6.63
N SER A 107 -15.76 4.55 -5.45
CA SER A 107 -16.76 5.59 -5.22
C SER A 107 -16.30 6.98 -5.62
N GLU A 108 -15.03 7.32 -5.34
CA GLU A 108 -14.48 8.67 -5.52
C GLU A 108 -14.05 8.96 -6.95
N ASP A 109 -13.34 8.01 -7.59
CA ASP A 109 -12.68 8.23 -8.88
C ASP A 109 -13.47 7.65 -10.06
N ILE A 110 -14.30 6.63 -9.84
CA ILE A 110 -15.10 5.99 -10.88
C ILE A 110 -16.57 6.38 -10.73
N GLY A 111 -17.12 6.27 -9.51
CA GLY A 111 -18.49 6.68 -9.22
C GLY A 111 -19.50 6.08 -10.18
N THR A 112 -20.39 6.94 -10.70
CA THR A 112 -21.46 6.54 -11.63
C THR A 112 -21.00 6.36 -13.08
N ALA A 113 -19.72 6.62 -13.41
CA ALA A 113 -19.19 6.31 -14.74
C ALA A 113 -19.17 4.80 -15.00
N ASP A 114 -18.93 4.00 -13.96
CA ASP A 114 -19.15 2.56 -13.99
C ASP A 114 -19.64 2.06 -12.60
N PRO A 115 -20.96 1.91 -12.42
CA PRO A 115 -21.56 1.53 -11.13
C PRO A 115 -21.14 0.12 -10.66
N ARG A 116 -20.61 -0.74 -11.53
CA ARG A 116 -20.09 -2.06 -11.18
C ARG A 116 -18.81 -1.98 -10.34
N ALA A 117 -18.07 -0.88 -10.45
CA ALA A 117 -16.80 -0.70 -9.77
C ALA A 117 -16.90 -0.88 -8.26
N LEU A 118 -17.92 -0.26 -7.63
CA LEU A 118 -18.14 -0.38 -6.19
C LEU A 118 -18.52 -1.82 -5.79
N MET A 119 -19.40 -2.47 -6.56
CA MET A 119 -19.81 -3.86 -6.32
C MET A 119 -18.59 -4.79 -6.39
N LEU A 120 -17.78 -4.67 -7.44
CA LEU A 120 -16.61 -5.52 -7.63
C LEU A 120 -15.56 -5.30 -6.53
N ALA A 121 -15.35 -4.06 -6.09
CA ALA A 121 -14.43 -3.77 -4.99
C ALA A 121 -14.92 -4.38 -3.65
N LEU A 122 -16.24 -4.34 -3.39
CA LEU A 122 -16.84 -4.98 -2.22
C LEU A 122 -16.76 -6.50 -2.29
N ASP A 123 -17.07 -7.09 -3.45
CA ASP A 123 -17.00 -8.54 -3.66
C ASP A 123 -15.57 -9.05 -3.51
N ALA A 124 -14.58 -8.33 -4.04
CA ALA A 124 -13.16 -8.66 -3.88
C ALA A 124 -12.72 -8.60 -2.42
N ALA A 125 -13.16 -7.60 -1.66
CA ALA A 125 -12.90 -7.50 -0.22
C ALA A 125 -13.52 -8.69 0.54
N GLN A 126 -14.76 -9.07 0.22
CA GLN A 126 -15.43 -10.24 0.82
C GLN A 126 -14.77 -11.56 0.42
N ALA A 127 -14.33 -11.70 -0.82
CA ALA A 127 -13.58 -12.86 -1.29
C ALA A 127 -12.29 -13.02 -0.49
N TYR A 128 -11.54 -11.92 -0.30
CA TYR A 128 -10.34 -11.94 0.52
C TYR A 128 -10.63 -12.38 1.97
N GLU A 129 -11.70 -11.88 2.60
CA GLU A 129 -12.07 -12.27 3.98
C GLU A 129 -12.39 -13.75 4.11
N ARG A 130 -12.88 -14.39 3.06
CA ARG A 130 -13.24 -15.82 3.06
C ARG A 130 -12.07 -16.74 2.72
N LEU A 131 -11.22 -16.32 1.78
CA LEU A 131 -10.12 -17.14 1.25
C LEU A 131 -8.83 -16.93 2.01
N GLY A 132 -8.57 -15.69 2.50
CA GLY A 132 -7.31 -15.34 3.14
C GLY A 132 -6.15 -15.27 2.15
N GLN A 133 -4.93 -15.32 2.70
CA GLN A 133 -3.69 -15.35 1.92
C GLN A 133 -3.29 -16.79 1.58
N PRO A 134 -2.71 -17.06 0.40
CA PRO A 134 -2.48 -16.11 -0.71
C PRO A 134 -3.68 -15.97 -1.69
N GLU A 135 -4.66 -16.85 -1.64
CA GLU A 135 -5.69 -17.01 -2.68
C GLU A 135 -6.57 -15.76 -2.81
N GLY A 136 -6.92 -15.13 -1.70
CA GLY A 136 -7.78 -13.94 -1.66
C GLY A 136 -7.11 -12.70 -2.26
N GLU A 137 -5.78 -12.67 -2.34
CA GLU A 137 -5.04 -11.57 -2.94
C GLU A 137 -5.32 -11.43 -4.45
N LEU A 138 -5.59 -12.54 -5.12
CA LEU A 138 -5.95 -12.53 -6.54
C LEU A 138 -7.26 -11.81 -6.81
N ALA A 139 -8.25 -11.94 -5.90
CA ALA A 139 -9.50 -11.20 -6.02
C ALA A 139 -9.27 -9.68 -5.88
N LEU A 140 -8.40 -9.27 -4.97
CA LEU A 140 -8.01 -7.86 -4.84
C LEU A 140 -7.23 -7.36 -6.07
N ALA A 141 -6.32 -8.16 -6.63
CA ALA A 141 -5.59 -7.85 -7.85
C ALA A 141 -6.54 -7.65 -9.05
N GLN A 142 -7.57 -8.51 -9.17
CA GLN A 142 -8.63 -8.35 -10.17
C GLN A 142 -9.36 -7.01 -10.01
N ALA A 143 -9.70 -6.63 -8.77
CA ALA A 143 -10.35 -5.35 -8.50
C ALA A 143 -9.42 -4.18 -8.86
N VAL A 144 -8.14 -4.21 -8.50
CA VAL A 144 -7.14 -3.20 -8.88
C VAL A 144 -7.12 -2.99 -10.38
N THR A 145 -6.99 -4.08 -11.15
CA THR A 145 -6.94 -4.03 -12.61
C THR A 145 -8.23 -3.45 -13.19
N TYR A 146 -9.37 -3.93 -12.72
CA TYR A 146 -10.68 -3.43 -13.17
C TYR A 146 -10.82 -1.93 -12.91
N LEU A 147 -10.53 -1.48 -11.69
CA LEU A 147 -10.64 -0.07 -11.32
C LEU A 147 -9.68 0.80 -12.14
N ALA A 148 -8.47 0.30 -12.45
CA ALA A 148 -7.54 1.02 -13.30
C ALA A 148 -8.06 1.18 -14.74
N CYS A 149 -8.73 0.16 -15.30
CA CYS A 149 -9.27 0.19 -16.66
C CYS A 149 -10.64 0.87 -16.79
N ALA A 150 -11.40 1.01 -15.68
CA ALA A 150 -12.72 1.60 -15.69
C ALA A 150 -12.73 3.08 -16.09
N ALA A 151 -13.83 3.55 -16.68
CA ALA A 151 -14.04 4.97 -16.92
C ALA A 151 -14.04 5.76 -15.60
N LYS A 152 -13.44 6.95 -15.61
CA LYS A 152 -13.26 7.78 -14.41
C LYS A 152 -14.27 8.92 -14.36
N SER A 153 -14.89 9.15 -13.20
CA SER A 153 -15.70 10.32 -12.91
C SER A 153 -15.74 10.61 -11.43
N ASN A 154 -15.31 11.79 -11.04
CA ASN A 154 -15.45 12.29 -9.66
C ASN A 154 -16.72 13.16 -9.49
N ALA A 155 -17.68 13.09 -10.42
CA ALA A 155 -18.86 13.94 -10.42
C ALA A 155 -19.69 13.80 -9.13
N VAL A 156 -19.89 12.57 -8.64
CA VAL A 156 -20.63 12.30 -7.39
C VAL A 156 -19.90 12.92 -6.19
N TYR A 157 -18.59 12.75 -6.12
CA TYR A 157 -17.78 13.33 -5.03
C TYR A 157 -17.91 14.86 -5.01
N ARG A 158 -17.77 15.51 -6.17
CA ARG A 158 -17.90 16.97 -6.28
C ARG A 158 -19.31 17.46 -5.95
N ALA A 159 -20.34 16.77 -6.46
CA ALA A 159 -21.74 17.12 -6.18
C ALA A 159 -22.07 16.97 -4.68
N PHE A 160 -21.59 15.92 -4.05
CA PHE A 160 -21.80 15.72 -2.61
C PHE A 160 -21.10 16.81 -1.77
N LEU A 161 -19.86 17.18 -2.10
CA LEU A 161 -19.17 18.29 -1.43
C LEU A 161 -19.92 19.63 -1.61
N ALA A 162 -20.43 19.90 -2.82
CA ALA A 162 -21.22 21.12 -3.07
C ALA A 162 -22.49 21.13 -2.21
N ALA A 163 -23.24 20.02 -2.18
CA ALA A 163 -24.43 19.90 -1.35
C ALA A 163 -24.12 20.08 0.16
N GLN A 164 -23.01 19.50 0.65
CA GLN A 164 -22.58 19.71 2.05
C GLN A 164 -22.28 21.19 2.33
N HIS A 165 -21.61 21.86 1.40
CA HIS A 165 -21.31 23.30 1.53
C HIS A 165 -22.60 24.13 1.57
N ASP A 166 -23.58 23.82 0.72
CA ASP A 166 -24.87 24.52 0.68
C ASP A 166 -25.65 24.34 1.99
N VAL A 167 -25.67 23.13 2.56
CA VAL A 167 -26.31 22.86 3.86
C VAL A 167 -25.66 23.68 4.97
N VAL A 168 -24.33 23.79 4.99
CA VAL A 168 -23.61 24.58 6.00
C VAL A 168 -23.87 26.10 5.81
N GLY A 169 -23.94 26.54 4.55
CA GLY A 169 -24.10 27.96 4.22
C GLY A 169 -25.51 28.50 4.42
N HIS A 170 -26.53 27.67 4.19
CA HIS A 170 -27.94 28.12 4.20
C HIS A 170 -28.75 27.57 5.40
N GLY A 171 -28.17 26.68 6.21
CA GLY A 171 -28.87 26.02 7.29
C GLY A 171 -30.01 25.09 6.83
N ALA A 172 -30.93 24.77 7.73
CA ALA A 172 -32.10 23.97 7.40
C ALA A 172 -33.11 24.82 6.60
N LEU A 173 -33.33 24.44 5.35
CA LEU A 173 -34.44 24.99 4.54
C LEU A 173 -35.74 24.29 4.93
N GLU A 174 -36.83 25.04 5.01
CA GLU A 174 -38.17 24.44 5.19
C GLU A 174 -38.59 23.65 3.95
N VAL A 175 -39.23 22.51 4.20
CA VAL A 175 -39.73 21.60 3.15
C VAL A 175 -41.19 21.97 2.84
#